data_0dcf05576b267bf8939bd2769512e0cc
#
_entry.id   0dcf05576b267bf8939bd2769512e0cc
#
_cell.length_a   1.000
_cell.length_b   1.000
_cell.length_c   1.000
_cell.angle_alpha   90.00
_cell.angle_beta   90.00
_cell.angle_gamma   90.00
#
_symmetry.space_group_name_H-M   'P 1'
#
loop_
_entity.id
_entity.type
_entity.pdbx_description
1 polymer ?
#
loop_
_entity_poly.entity_id
_entity_poly.type
_entity_poly.pdbx_seq_one_letter_code
_entity_poly.pdbx_strand_id
1 'polypeptide(L)'
;ISCSLVGSEMCIRDRLLASSTEAAAARWPRQCGAIRACLDRLSQYEAKGSEDLDAVSGCFGELMAELFDYQEDHWSPELRSIGFNLGKYIYLLDAYDDLAKDTRKGAYNPLRSLSQTPGYEEEMREIFELLLSNCARSFERLPCVEDVDLLRNILYSGVWLKYNCKNEKQKHKTA
;
A
#
# COMPACT_ATOMS: atom_id res chain seq x y z
N ILE A 1 7.37 3.50 1.57
CA ILE A 1 8.59 2.67 1.56
C ILE A 1 9.35 3.12 0.34
N SER A 2 10.25 4.11 0.56
CA SER A 2 11.07 4.66 -0.52
C SER A 2 11.75 3.53 -1.28
N CYS A 3 11.52 3.43 -2.58
CA CYS A 3 12.07 2.44 -3.49
C CYS A 3 13.61 2.54 -3.68
N SER A 4 14.29 3.23 -2.76
CA SER A 4 15.75 3.34 -2.67
C SER A 4 16.40 2.19 -1.89
N LEU A 5 15.72 1.05 -1.73
CA LEU A 5 16.26 -0.12 -1.01
C LEU A 5 17.08 -1.08 -1.89
N VAL A 6 17.45 -0.66 -3.10
CA VAL A 6 18.39 -1.41 -3.94
C VAL A 6 19.78 -0.76 -3.86
N GLY A 7 20.40 -0.83 -2.69
CA GLY A 7 21.80 -0.39 -2.50
C GLY A 7 22.42 -1.06 -1.29
N SER A 8 23.58 -1.64 -1.47
CA SER A 8 24.61 -2.25 -0.59
C SER A 8 24.31 -2.53 0.90
N GLU A 9 23.40 -1.85 1.55
CA GLU A 9 22.99 -2.13 2.94
C GLU A 9 22.03 -3.33 3.06
N MET A 10 21.34 -3.70 1.99
CA MET A 10 20.47 -4.86 1.94
C MET A 10 21.24 -6.18 2.09
N CYS A 11 22.47 -6.24 1.60
CA CYS A 11 23.29 -7.44 1.62
C CYS A 11 23.70 -7.91 3.03
N ILE A 12 23.84 -6.99 3.99
CA ILE A 12 24.21 -7.33 5.39
C ILE A 12 22.96 -7.71 6.18
N ARG A 13 21.83 -7.02 5.98
CA ARG A 13 20.55 -7.36 6.60
C ARG A 13 20.00 -8.69 6.08
N ASP A 14 20.16 -8.98 4.80
CA ASP A 14 19.74 -10.25 4.20
C ASP A 14 20.47 -11.45 4.80
N ARG A 15 21.76 -11.34 5.11
CA ARG A 15 22.52 -12.43 5.77
C ARG A 15 22.07 -12.67 7.21
N LEU A 16 21.76 -11.62 7.96
CA LEU A 16 21.31 -11.75 9.35
C LEU A 16 19.86 -12.25 9.44
N LEU A 17 19.05 -11.99 8.41
CA LEU A 17 17.65 -12.41 8.34
C LEU A 17 17.44 -13.73 7.56
N ALA A 18 18.49 -14.28 6.92
CA ALA A 18 18.37 -15.44 6.05
C ALA A 18 17.71 -16.65 6.75
N SER A 19 18.16 -16.97 7.98
CA SER A 19 17.58 -18.09 8.75
C SER A 19 16.12 -17.83 9.16
N SER A 20 15.79 -16.58 9.49
CA SER A 20 14.42 -16.18 9.84
C SER A 20 13.50 -16.17 8.62
N THR A 21 14.02 -15.76 7.46
CA THR A 21 13.27 -15.78 6.19
C THR A 21 13.04 -17.20 5.67
N GLU A 22 14.00 -18.11 5.86
CA GLU A 22 13.83 -19.53 5.53
C GLU A 22 12.76 -20.19 6.40
N ALA A 23 12.78 -19.95 7.71
CA ALA A 23 11.77 -20.44 8.64
C ALA A 23 10.38 -19.89 8.32
N ALA A 24 10.28 -18.60 7.98
CA ALA A 24 9.04 -17.97 7.55
C ALA A 24 8.55 -18.58 6.21
N ALA A 25 9.45 -18.78 5.25
CA ALA A 25 9.10 -19.36 3.95
C ALA A 25 8.61 -20.82 4.08
N ALA A 26 9.20 -21.60 5.02
CA ALA A 26 8.73 -22.95 5.30
C ALA A 26 7.35 -22.97 5.96
N ARG A 27 7.07 -22.01 6.85
CA ARG A 27 5.79 -21.90 7.57
C ARG A 27 4.67 -21.26 6.74
N TRP A 28 5.03 -20.30 5.88
CA TRP A 28 4.09 -19.47 5.13
C TRP A 28 4.46 -19.40 3.63
N PRO A 29 4.50 -20.54 2.91
CA PRO A 29 5.02 -20.58 1.55
C PRO A 29 4.18 -19.77 0.56
N ARG A 30 2.84 -19.73 0.74
CA ARG A 30 1.92 -18.95 -0.11
C ARG A 30 2.19 -17.46 0.03
N GLN A 31 2.24 -16.94 1.26
CA GLN A 31 2.47 -15.52 1.54
C GLN A 31 3.87 -15.07 1.10
N CYS A 32 4.88 -15.87 1.39
CA CYS A 32 6.25 -15.58 0.94
C CYS A 32 6.38 -15.61 -0.59
N GLY A 33 5.65 -16.50 -1.27
CA GLY A 33 5.54 -16.52 -2.73
C GLY A 33 4.90 -15.25 -3.27
N ALA A 34 3.80 -14.79 -2.68
CA ALA A 34 3.11 -13.56 -3.05
C ALA A 34 3.99 -12.31 -2.85
N ILE A 35 4.76 -12.24 -1.75
CA ILE A 35 5.71 -11.15 -1.51
C ILE A 35 6.76 -11.09 -2.64
N ARG A 36 7.38 -12.21 -2.99
CA ARG A 36 8.38 -12.25 -4.06
C ARG A 36 7.79 -11.83 -5.40
N ALA A 37 6.65 -12.41 -5.77
CA ALA A 37 5.96 -12.09 -7.02
C ALA A 37 5.54 -10.61 -7.10
N CYS A 38 5.12 -10.01 -5.98
CA CYS A 38 4.80 -8.59 -5.91
C CYS A 38 6.06 -7.73 -6.14
N LEU A 39 7.15 -8.01 -5.44
CA LEU A 39 8.40 -7.26 -5.56
C LEU A 39 8.97 -7.34 -6.99
N ASP A 40 8.93 -8.53 -7.60
CA ASP A 40 9.38 -8.72 -8.98
C ASP A 40 8.54 -7.91 -9.97
N ARG A 41 7.21 -7.89 -9.82
CA ARG A 41 6.32 -7.10 -10.68
C ARG A 41 6.49 -5.60 -10.47
N LEU A 42 6.60 -5.14 -9.24
CA LEU A 42 6.85 -3.73 -8.92
C LEU A 42 8.16 -3.26 -9.55
N SER A 43 9.24 -4.05 -9.41
CA SER A 43 10.52 -3.75 -10.05
C SER A 43 10.42 -3.62 -11.58
N GLN A 44 9.59 -4.46 -12.23
CA GLN A 44 9.35 -4.38 -13.67
C GLN A 44 8.56 -3.12 -14.06
N TYR A 45 7.55 -2.73 -13.26
CA TYR A 45 6.80 -1.49 -13.51
C TYR A 45 7.66 -0.25 -13.33
N GLU A 46 8.50 -0.22 -12.29
CA GLU A 46 9.47 0.86 -12.07
C GLU A 46 10.48 0.98 -13.22
N ALA A 47 11.06 -0.15 -13.65
CA ALA A 47 12.02 -0.17 -14.75
C ALA A 47 11.42 0.31 -16.07
N LYS A 48 10.12 0.11 -16.28
CA LYS A 48 9.37 0.58 -17.45
C LYS A 48 8.84 2.02 -17.29
N GLY A 49 8.94 2.61 -16.11
CA GLY A 49 8.33 3.90 -15.81
C GLY A 49 6.81 3.88 -15.96
N SER A 50 6.15 2.80 -15.53
CA SER A 50 4.71 2.62 -15.72
C SER A 50 3.89 3.69 -15.03
N GLU A 51 2.92 4.26 -15.72
CA GLU A 51 1.94 5.24 -15.22
C GLU A 51 0.57 4.61 -14.91
N ASP A 52 0.44 3.30 -15.12
CA ASP A 52 -0.78 2.57 -14.80
C ASP A 52 -0.91 2.37 -13.28
N LEU A 53 -1.62 3.31 -12.65
CA LEU A 53 -1.82 3.32 -11.19
C LEU A 53 -2.54 2.09 -10.69
N ASP A 54 -3.50 1.57 -11.48
CA ASP A 54 -4.27 0.40 -11.08
C ASP A 54 -3.41 -0.86 -11.07
N ALA A 55 -2.63 -1.08 -12.12
CA ALA A 55 -1.73 -2.21 -12.21
C ALA A 55 -0.62 -2.17 -11.15
N VAL A 56 0.02 -1.01 -10.95
CA VAL A 56 1.14 -0.87 -10.01
C VAL A 56 0.65 -0.99 -8.56
N SER A 57 -0.38 -0.25 -8.16
CA SER A 57 -0.95 -0.35 -6.81
C SER A 57 -1.62 -1.70 -6.58
N GLY A 58 -2.21 -2.29 -7.62
CA GLY A 58 -2.82 -3.62 -7.59
C GLY A 58 -1.86 -4.72 -7.19
N CYS A 59 -0.57 -4.64 -7.60
CA CYS A 59 0.44 -5.59 -7.13
C CYS A 59 0.56 -5.62 -5.61
N PHE A 60 0.62 -4.45 -4.98
CA PHE A 60 0.69 -4.36 -3.53
C PHE A 60 -0.64 -4.72 -2.87
N GLY A 61 -1.76 -4.41 -3.53
CA GLY A 61 -3.08 -4.86 -3.11
C GLY A 61 -3.20 -6.39 -3.06
N GLU A 62 -2.75 -7.09 -4.09
CA GLU A 62 -2.74 -8.56 -4.14
C GLU A 62 -1.86 -9.16 -3.04
N LEU A 63 -0.68 -8.59 -2.81
CA LEU A 63 0.17 -8.99 -1.70
C LEU A 63 -0.56 -8.87 -0.36
N MET A 64 -1.19 -7.73 -0.09
CA MET A 64 -1.90 -7.51 1.17
C MET A 64 -3.13 -8.41 1.28
N ALA A 65 -3.82 -8.71 0.18
CA ALA A 65 -4.91 -9.68 0.18
C ALA A 65 -4.44 -11.07 0.65
N GLU A 66 -3.27 -11.53 0.19
CA GLU A 66 -2.68 -12.80 0.65
C GLU A 66 -2.27 -12.78 2.13
N LEU A 67 -1.82 -11.63 2.63
CA LEU A 67 -1.44 -11.50 4.05
C LEU A 67 -2.67 -11.47 4.98
N PHE A 68 -3.75 -10.81 4.55
CA PHE A 68 -5.00 -10.75 5.32
C PHE A 68 -5.75 -12.08 5.31
N ASP A 69 -5.72 -12.81 4.20
CA ASP A 69 -6.28 -14.15 4.07
C ASP A 69 -5.25 -15.21 4.55
N TYR A 70 -4.94 -15.12 5.81
CA TYR A 70 -3.96 -15.97 6.47
C TYR A 70 -4.31 -17.46 6.39
N GLN A 71 -5.58 -17.79 6.58
CA GLN A 71 -6.11 -19.13 6.51
C GLN A 71 -7.43 -19.10 5.74
N GLU A 72 -7.48 -19.86 4.66
CA GLU A 72 -8.61 -19.90 3.76
C GLU A 72 -9.86 -20.46 4.48
N ASP A 73 -10.91 -19.64 4.60
CA ASP A 73 -12.17 -19.96 5.24
C ASP A 73 -13.34 -19.22 4.60
N HIS A 74 -14.52 -19.27 5.25
CA HIS A 74 -15.73 -18.58 4.80
C HIS A 74 -15.56 -17.06 4.67
N TRP A 75 -14.66 -16.45 5.45
CA TRP A 75 -14.42 -15.00 5.50
C TRP A 75 -13.31 -14.53 4.55
N SER A 76 -12.66 -15.47 3.86
CA SER A 76 -11.59 -15.16 2.92
C SER A 76 -11.95 -14.08 1.89
N PRO A 77 -13.17 -14.05 1.28
CA PRO A 77 -13.53 -12.99 0.35
C PRO A 77 -13.48 -11.58 0.96
N GLU A 78 -13.99 -11.42 2.17
CA GLU A 78 -13.98 -10.15 2.90
C GLU A 78 -12.58 -9.75 3.33
N LEU A 79 -11.80 -10.69 3.89
CA LEU A 79 -10.42 -10.46 4.30
C LEU A 79 -9.54 -10.08 3.12
N ARG A 80 -9.65 -10.79 2.00
CA ARG A 80 -8.94 -10.47 0.76
C ARG A 80 -9.33 -9.09 0.22
N SER A 81 -10.62 -8.75 0.25
CA SER A 81 -11.11 -7.44 -0.18
C SER A 81 -10.55 -6.31 0.69
N ILE A 82 -10.53 -6.48 2.01
CA ILE A 82 -9.91 -5.51 2.94
C ILE A 82 -8.43 -5.36 2.62
N GLY A 83 -7.69 -6.47 2.58
CA GLY A 83 -6.26 -6.48 2.29
C GLY A 83 -5.93 -5.82 0.95
N PHE A 84 -6.66 -6.15 -0.11
CA PHE A 84 -6.46 -5.60 -1.44
C PHE A 84 -6.64 -4.08 -1.49
N ASN A 85 -7.77 -3.59 -1.00
CA ASN A 85 -8.06 -2.15 -1.03
C ASN A 85 -7.14 -1.36 -0.09
N LEU A 86 -6.86 -1.89 1.11
CA LEU A 86 -5.92 -1.27 2.04
C LEU A 86 -4.50 -1.25 1.48
N GLY A 87 -4.07 -2.32 0.81
CA GLY A 87 -2.77 -2.39 0.15
C GLY A 87 -2.63 -1.34 -0.95
N LYS A 88 -3.60 -1.23 -1.84
CA LYS A 88 -3.64 -0.16 -2.85
C LYS A 88 -3.57 1.23 -2.22
N TYR A 89 -4.38 1.44 -1.17
CA TYR A 89 -4.39 2.71 -0.44
C TYR A 89 -3.02 3.06 0.15
N ILE A 90 -2.37 2.12 0.84
CA ILE A 90 -1.05 2.32 1.46
C ILE A 90 0.00 2.66 0.39
N TYR A 91 0.02 1.91 -0.71
CA TYR A 91 0.96 2.14 -1.80
C TYR A 91 0.79 3.54 -2.42
N LEU A 92 -0.44 3.92 -2.75
CA LEU A 92 -0.73 5.21 -3.36
C LEU A 92 -0.51 6.38 -2.38
N LEU A 93 -0.83 6.20 -1.09
CA LEU A 93 -0.57 7.21 -0.06
C LEU A 93 0.94 7.45 0.14
N ASP A 94 1.76 6.42 0.07
CA ASP A 94 3.21 6.53 0.15
C ASP A 94 3.78 7.24 -1.09
N ALA A 95 3.33 6.84 -2.28
CA ALA A 95 3.68 7.52 -3.53
C ALA A 95 3.26 9.01 -3.52
N TYR A 96 2.06 9.32 -3.00
CA TYR A 96 1.56 10.67 -2.84
C TYR A 96 2.43 11.48 -1.88
N ASP A 97 2.83 10.91 -0.74
CA ASP A 97 3.66 11.58 0.26
C ASP A 97 5.07 11.85 -0.25
N ASP A 98 5.68 10.88 -0.91
CA ASP A 98 7.06 10.96 -1.42
C ASP A 98 7.19 11.70 -2.78
N LEU A 99 6.09 12.08 -3.43
CA LEU A 99 6.10 12.64 -4.80
C LEU A 99 7.11 13.79 -5.00
N ALA A 100 7.10 14.77 -4.10
CA ALA A 100 8.00 15.93 -4.19
C ALA A 100 9.49 15.55 -4.01
N LYS A 101 9.77 14.55 -3.18
CA LYS A 101 11.10 14.02 -2.90
C LYS A 101 11.61 13.20 -4.09
N ASP A 102 10.76 12.33 -4.64
CA ASP A 102 11.09 11.47 -5.78
C ASP A 102 11.31 12.29 -7.04
N THR A 103 10.47 13.31 -7.27
CA THR A 103 10.65 14.26 -8.39
C THR A 103 12.00 14.96 -8.32
N ARG A 104 12.42 15.43 -7.14
CA ARG A 104 13.72 16.09 -6.96
C ARG A 104 14.91 15.15 -7.17
N LYS A 105 14.74 13.86 -6.83
CA LYS A 105 15.78 12.84 -6.98
C LYS A 105 15.81 12.20 -8.38
N GLY A 106 14.81 12.49 -9.23
CA GLY A 106 14.62 11.77 -10.49
C GLY A 106 14.24 10.31 -10.30
N ALA A 107 13.76 9.92 -9.10
CA ALA A 107 13.30 8.58 -8.80
C ALA A 107 11.93 8.31 -9.42
N TYR A 108 11.60 7.04 -9.63
CA TYR A 108 10.29 6.66 -10.12
C TYR A 108 9.22 7.00 -9.08
N ASN A 109 8.10 7.54 -9.56
CA ASN A 109 6.87 7.71 -8.80
C ASN A 109 5.69 7.64 -9.77
N PRO A 110 4.73 6.71 -9.58
CA PRO A 110 3.64 6.49 -10.53
C PRO A 110 2.67 7.67 -10.64
N LEU A 111 2.66 8.57 -9.66
CA LEU A 111 1.79 9.76 -9.64
C LEU A 111 2.39 10.97 -10.36
N ARG A 112 3.62 10.86 -10.91
CA ARG A 112 4.33 12.02 -11.47
C ARG A 112 3.54 12.72 -12.58
N SER A 113 3.02 11.96 -13.56
CA SER A 113 2.26 12.53 -14.68
C SER A 113 0.90 13.04 -14.20
N LEU A 114 0.20 12.26 -13.39
CA LEU A 114 -1.10 12.63 -12.84
C LEU A 114 -1.02 13.91 -11.99
N SER A 115 0.06 14.11 -11.25
CA SER A 115 0.26 15.30 -10.41
C SER A 115 0.35 16.62 -11.18
N GLN A 116 0.52 16.56 -12.49
CA GLN A 116 0.59 17.73 -13.37
C GLN A 116 -0.79 18.08 -13.97
N THR A 117 -1.80 17.24 -13.76
CA THR A 117 -3.15 17.48 -14.28
C THR A 117 -3.97 18.38 -13.36
N PRO A 118 -4.83 19.24 -13.91
CA PRO A 118 -5.80 19.98 -13.11
C PRO A 118 -6.73 19.00 -12.38
N GLY A 119 -7.00 19.26 -11.10
CA GLY A 119 -7.89 18.40 -10.29
C GLY A 119 -7.21 17.20 -9.63
N TYR A 120 -5.87 17.09 -9.70
CA TYR A 120 -5.10 16.00 -9.08
C TYR A 120 -5.45 15.72 -7.63
N GLU A 121 -5.59 16.76 -6.81
CA GLU A 121 -5.87 16.59 -5.37
C GLU A 121 -7.28 16.01 -5.14
N GLU A 122 -8.27 16.45 -5.91
CA GLU A 122 -9.62 15.90 -5.89
C GLU A 122 -9.63 14.44 -6.34
N GLU A 123 -8.96 14.13 -7.44
CA GLU A 123 -8.87 12.78 -7.98
C GLU A 123 -8.21 11.82 -6.98
N MET A 124 -7.11 12.21 -6.38
CA MET A 124 -6.45 11.41 -5.35
C MET A 124 -7.35 11.18 -4.13
N ARG A 125 -8.09 12.20 -3.71
CA ARG A 125 -9.05 12.08 -2.62
C ARG A 125 -10.16 11.09 -2.96
N GLU A 126 -10.74 11.16 -4.14
CA GLU A 126 -11.78 10.24 -4.59
C GLU A 126 -11.28 8.79 -4.65
N ILE A 127 -10.06 8.57 -5.16
CA ILE A 127 -9.42 7.24 -5.16
C ILE A 127 -9.28 6.72 -3.72
N PHE A 128 -8.78 7.53 -2.80
CA PHE A 128 -8.62 7.14 -1.40
C PHE A 128 -9.97 6.85 -0.73
N GLU A 129 -10.98 7.68 -0.95
CA GLU A 129 -12.33 7.47 -0.43
C GLU A 129 -12.95 6.18 -0.97
N LEU A 130 -12.77 5.88 -2.25
CA LEU A 130 -13.26 4.64 -2.86
C LEU A 130 -12.60 3.40 -2.23
N LEU A 131 -11.28 3.39 -2.12
CA LEU A 131 -10.52 2.26 -1.55
C LEU A 131 -10.90 2.02 -0.09
N LEU A 132 -10.94 3.06 0.72
CA LEU A 132 -11.31 2.94 2.14
C LEU A 132 -12.79 2.60 2.34
N SER A 133 -13.69 3.07 1.48
CA SER A 133 -15.10 2.69 1.51
C SER A 133 -15.28 1.19 1.20
N ASN A 134 -14.50 0.65 0.27
CA ASN A 134 -14.50 -0.79 -0.02
C ASN A 134 -13.97 -1.60 1.18
N CYS A 135 -12.89 -1.14 1.83
CA CYS A 135 -12.39 -1.73 3.07
C CYS A 135 -13.47 -1.75 4.15
N ALA A 136 -14.09 -0.59 4.41
CA ALA A 136 -15.14 -0.46 5.42
C ALA A 136 -16.32 -1.39 5.16
N ARG A 137 -16.78 -1.46 3.91
CA ARG A 137 -17.87 -2.35 3.51
C ARG A 137 -17.57 -3.82 3.79
N SER A 138 -16.36 -4.28 3.50
CA SER A 138 -15.96 -5.65 3.76
C SER A 138 -15.74 -5.89 5.25
N PHE A 139 -15.18 -4.91 5.97
CA PHE A 139 -14.99 -5.00 7.42
C PHE A 139 -16.33 -5.14 8.17
N GLU A 140 -17.36 -4.37 7.82
CA GLU A 140 -18.66 -4.42 8.49
C GLU A 140 -19.44 -5.74 8.23
N ARG A 141 -18.95 -6.59 7.33
CA ARG A 141 -19.50 -7.94 7.11
C ARG A 141 -18.84 -9.00 7.98
N LEU A 142 -17.66 -8.69 8.54
CA LEU A 142 -16.95 -9.63 9.40
C LEU A 142 -17.64 -9.71 10.79
N PRO A 143 -17.72 -10.90 11.40
CA PRO A 143 -18.33 -11.08 12.72
C PRO A 143 -17.36 -10.69 13.84
N CYS A 144 -16.72 -9.52 13.73
CA CYS A 144 -15.83 -9.02 14.77
C CYS A 144 -16.63 -8.64 16.02
N VAL A 145 -16.27 -9.18 17.17
CA VAL A 145 -16.90 -8.88 18.46
C VAL A 145 -15.96 -8.22 19.47
N GLU A 146 -14.65 -8.43 19.30
CA GLU A 146 -13.63 -7.83 20.15
C GLU A 146 -12.97 -6.65 19.44
N ASP A 147 -12.64 -5.61 20.17
CA ASP A 147 -11.94 -4.41 19.69
C ASP A 147 -12.57 -3.71 18.46
N VAL A 148 -13.85 -3.95 18.19
CA VAL A 148 -14.56 -3.45 17.00
C VAL A 148 -14.48 -1.93 16.90
N ASP A 149 -14.69 -1.24 18.02
CA ASP A 149 -14.66 0.23 18.04
C ASP A 149 -13.25 0.78 17.78
N LEU A 150 -12.22 0.07 18.26
CA LEU A 150 -10.82 0.40 17.96
C LEU A 150 -10.53 0.22 16.46
N LEU A 151 -10.93 -0.92 15.90
CA LEU A 151 -10.74 -1.21 14.47
C LEU A 151 -11.51 -0.22 13.59
N ARG A 152 -12.74 0.14 13.96
CA ARG A 152 -13.51 1.20 13.30
C ARG A 152 -12.80 2.55 13.37
N ASN A 153 -12.30 2.93 14.53
CA ASN A 153 -11.57 4.19 14.68
C ASN A 153 -10.32 4.23 13.79
N ILE A 154 -9.58 3.13 13.70
CA ILE A 154 -8.43 3.03 12.78
C ILE A 154 -8.90 3.18 11.34
N LEU A 155 -9.90 2.44 10.91
CA LEU A 155 -10.34 2.37 9.51
C LEU A 155 -11.05 3.65 9.04
N TYR A 156 -11.85 4.30 9.91
CA TYR A 156 -12.63 5.49 9.53
C TYR A 156 -11.92 6.81 9.81
N SER A 157 -10.92 6.83 10.71
CA SER A 157 -10.23 8.06 11.09
C SER A 157 -8.71 7.94 11.02
N GLY A 158 -8.16 6.87 11.58
CA GLY A 158 -6.70 6.70 11.71
C GLY A 158 -5.96 6.71 10.38
N VAL A 159 -6.48 6.01 9.38
CA VAL A 159 -5.88 5.93 8.05
C VAL A 159 -5.77 7.29 7.36
N TRP A 160 -6.68 8.23 7.65
CA TRP A 160 -6.69 9.57 7.06
C TRP A 160 -5.68 10.55 7.65
N LEU A 161 -5.09 10.25 8.81
CA LEU A 161 -4.21 11.18 9.52
C LEU A 161 -3.03 11.65 8.66
N LYS A 162 -2.36 10.73 7.97
CA LYS A 162 -1.20 11.06 7.14
C LYS A 162 -1.60 11.97 5.97
N TYR A 163 -2.70 11.67 5.29
CA TYR A 163 -3.24 12.46 4.19
C TYR A 163 -3.64 13.88 4.65
N ASN A 164 -4.40 13.96 5.73
CA ASN A 164 -4.89 15.25 6.28
C ASN A 164 -3.73 16.14 6.75
N CYS A 165 -2.75 15.60 7.47
CA CYS A 165 -1.57 16.33 7.90
C CYS A 165 -0.76 16.93 6.72
N LYS A 166 -0.70 16.24 5.59
CA LYS A 166 0.00 16.76 4.41
C LYS A 166 -0.78 17.91 3.77
N ASN A 167 -2.07 17.77 3.61
CA ASN A 167 -2.94 18.79 3.00
C ASN A 167 -2.97 20.08 3.83
N GLU A 168 -2.97 19.98 5.15
CA GLU A 168 -2.87 21.15 6.03
C GLU A 168 -1.54 21.90 5.83
N LYS A 169 -0.42 21.17 5.76
CA LYS A 169 0.90 21.79 5.52
C LYS A 169 0.99 22.45 4.14
N GLN A 170 0.30 21.94 3.13
CA GLN A 170 0.27 22.56 1.79
C GLN A 170 -0.56 23.85 1.80
N LYS A 171 -1.73 23.86 2.43
CA LYS A 171 -2.58 25.06 2.57
C LYS A 171 -1.84 26.20 3.30
N HIS A 172 -1.06 25.90 4.33
CA HIS A 172 -0.26 26.91 5.05
C HIS A 172 0.95 27.44 4.27
N LYS A 173 1.38 26.78 3.19
CA LYS A 173 2.47 27.25 2.33
C LYS A 173 2.00 28.13 1.16
N THR A 174 0.71 28.05 0.84
CA THR A 174 0.10 28.80 -0.28
C THR A 174 -0.70 30.03 0.19
N ALA A 175 -0.88 30.22 1.49
CA ALA A 175 -1.45 31.41 2.14
C ALA A 175 -0.34 32.34 2.65
#